data_47f0665f544ecda487833c1d812ff6dc
#
_entry.id   47f0665f544ecda487833c1d812ff6dc
#
_cell.length_a   1.000
_cell.length_b   1.000
_cell.length_c   1.000
_cell.angle_alpha   90.00
_cell.angle_beta   90.00
_cell.angle_gamma   90.00
#
_symmetry.space_group_name_H-M   'P 1'
#
loop_
_entity.id
_entity.type
_entity.pdbx_description
1 polymer ?
#
loop_
_entity_poly.entity_id
_entity_poly.type
_entity_poly.pdbx_seq_one_letter_code
_entity_poly.pdbx_strand_id
1 'polypeptide(L)'
;EYAVENPEEAAQIVYDAGSSVSQDHQKYMASEVAKLVKADMNGNEVSDIGKIDDDAMQQTLDIAKKYVTLDDSSAQDKFAKLTLDDIRDTSYYEAAESSDGKFSPEKSEVSIQLKWLPQPQFMGYYVADAKGYYDEVGLKVNIVSGGGDISETTAVNNGTVDFGVTW
;
A
#
# COMPACT_ATOMS: atom_id res chain seq x y z
N GLU A 1 -1.81 3.52 -11.43
CA GLU A 1 -2.03 4.61 -12.40
C GLU A 1 -3.52 4.92 -12.58
N TYR A 2 -4.35 4.00 -13.09
CA TYR A 2 -5.76 4.25 -13.41
C TYR A 2 -6.52 4.98 -12.28
N ALA A 3 -6.40 4.55 -11.04
CA ALA A 3 -7.08 5.15 -9.89
C ALA A 3 -6.69 6.62 -9.67
N VAL A 4 -5.44 6.96 -9.94
CA VAL A 4 -4.88 8.31 -9.78
C VAL A 4 -5.29 9.23 -10.94
N GLU A 5 -5.47 8.69 -12.12
CA GLU A 5 -5.95 9.41 -13.31
C GLU A 5 -7.47 9.58 -13.31
N ASN A 6 -8.19 8.69 -12.64
CA ASN A 6 -9.66 8.67 -12.57
C ASN A 6 -10.16 8.70 -11.11
N PRO A 7 -9.82 9.75 -10.33
CA PRO A 7 -10.07 9.77 -8.88
C PRO A 7 -11.56 9.77 -8.52
N GLU A 8 -12.44 10.32 -9.36
CA GLU A 8 -13.89 10.30 -9.08
C GLU A 8 -14.48 8.89 -9.23
N GLU A 9 -14.07 8.13 -10.25
CA GLU A 9 -14.50 6.75 -10.41
C GLU A 9 -13.88 5.86 -9.32
N ALA A 10 -12.60 6.06 -9.00
CA ALA A 10 -11.95 5.36 -7.90
C ALA A 10 -12.66 5.61 -6.56
N ALA A 11 -13.09 6.84 -6.30
CA ALA A 11 -13.89 7.20 -5.12
C ALA A 11 -15.22 6.46 -5.07
N GLN A 12 -15.89 6.31 -6.21
CA GLN A 12 -17.16 5.55 -6.28
C GLN A 12 -16.93 4.07 -5.96
N ILE A 13 -15.91 3.46 -6.55
CA ILE A 13 -15.55 2.06 -6.31
C ILE A 13 -15.26 1.83 -4.80
N VAL A 14 -14.47 2.72 -4.19
CA VAL A 14 -14.18 2.65 -2.74
C VAL A 14 -15.43 2.84 -1.90
N TYR A 15 -16.34 3.75 -2.31
CA TYR A 15 -17.60 3.97 -1.60
C TYR A 15 -18.48 2.73 -1.63
N ASP A 16 -18.60 2.08 -2.79
CA ASP A 16 -19.40 0.86 -2.99
C ASP A 16 -18.82 -0.35 -2.24
N ALA A 17 -17.51 -0.34 -1.98
CA ALA A 17 -16.84 -1.36 -1.15
C ALA A 17 -17.16 -1.26 0.35
N GLY A 18 -18.02 -0.34 0.77
CA GLY A 18 -18.48 -0.22 2.15
C GLY A 18 -17.86 0.92 2.94
N SER A 19 -17.70 2.08 2.31
CA SER A 19 -17.22 3.29 2.98
C SER A 19 -18.12 3.70 4.15
N SER A 20 -17.47 4.15 5.23
CA SER A 20 -18.15 4.73 6.40
C SER A 20 -18.40 6.24 6.30
N VAL A 21 -17.92 6.89 5.23
CA VAL A 21 -18.06 8.33 4.98
C VAL A 21 -18.90 8.60 3.74
N SER A 22 -19.36 9.85 3.56
CA SER A 22 -20.20 10.22 2.42
C SER A 22 -19.45 10.11 1.09
N GLN A 23 -20.20 9.92 0.00
CA GLN A 23 -19.66 9.86 -1.35
C GLN A 23 -18.90 11.16 -1.72
N ASP A 24 -19.41 12.33 -1.36
CA ASP A 24 -18.72 13.60 -1.63
C ASP A 24 -17.38 13.70 -0.88
N HIS A 25 -17.34 13.20 0.35
CA HIS A 25 -16.10 13.14 1.11
C HIS A 25 -15.10 12.17 0.45
N GLN A 26 -15.53 11.00 -0.02
CA GLN A 26 -14.68 10.06 -0.76
C GLN A 26 -14.11 10.69 -2.03
N LYS A 27 -14.92 11.42 -2.82
CA LYS A 27 -14.47 12.13 -4.02
C LYS A 27 -13.41 13.17 -3.71
N TYR A 28 -13.66 13.99 -2.69
CA TYR A 28 -12.68 14.99 -2.25
C TYR A 28 -11.36 14.33 -1.83
N MET A 29 -11.41 13.32 -0.97
CA MET A 29 -10.23 12.60 -0.50
C MET A 29 -9.48 11.92 -1.65
N ALA A 30 -10.17 11.27 -2.58
CA ALA A 30 -9.54 10.61 -3.73
C ALA A 30 -8.77 11.61 -4.59
N SER A 31 -9.33 12.81 -4.82
CA SER A 31 -8.67 13.88 -5.56
C SER A 31 -7.39 14.35 -4.85
N GLU A 32 -7.42 14.50 -3.53
CA GLU A 32 -6.24 14.92 -2.76
C GLU A 32 -5.16 13.80 -2.70
N VAL A 33 -5.58 12.55 -2.48
CA VAL A 33 -4.67 11.40 -2.51
C VAL A 33 -4.01 11.24 -3.88
N ALA A 34 -4.75 11.43 -4.97
CA ALA A 34 -4.20 11.37 -6.33
C ALA A 34 -3.09 12.41 -6.55
N LYS A 35 -3.22 13.61 -5.99
CA LYS A 35 -2.15 14.64 -6.06
C LYS A 35 -0.91 14.21 -5.27
N LEU A 36 -1.10 13.64 -4.09
CA LEU A 36 0.01 13.17 -3.24
C LEU A 36 0.76 12.00 -3.89
N VAL A 37 0.05 11.07 -4.52
CA VAL A 37 0.67 9.92 -5.21
C VAL A 37 1.49 10.36 -6.43
N LYS A 38 1.13 11.49 -7.05
CA LYS A 38 1.85 12.07 -8.20
C LYS A 38 2.99 13.01 -7.82
N ALA A 39 3.28 13.20 -6.55
CA ALA A 39 4.29 14.15 -6.09
C ALA A 39 5.38 13.45 -5.26
N ASP A 40 6.65 13.86 -5.49
CA ASP A 40 7.75 13.54 -4.59
C ASP A 40 7.68 14.37 -3.29
N MET A 41 8.60 14.12 -2.37
CA MET A 41 8.69 14.86 -1.10
C MET A 41 8.98 16.38 -1.28
N ASN A 42 9.39 16.82 -2.46
CA ASN A 42 9.64 18.22 -2.81
C ASN A 42 8.46 18.84 -3.58
N GLY A 43 7.41 18.06 -3.85
CA GLY A 43 6.24 18.47 -4.61
C GLY A 43 6.43 18.44 -6.14
N ASN A 44 7.48 17.81 -6.64
CA ASN A 44 7.66 17.61 -8.08
C ASN A 44 6.80 16.45 -8.56
N GLU A 45 6.32 16.52 -9.78
CA GLU A 45 5.53 15.44 -10.39
C GLU A 45 6.41 14.21 -10.63
N VAL A 46 5.92 13.02 -10.23
CA VAL A 46 6.56 11.72 -10.46
C VAL A 46 5.73 10.88 -11.41
N SER A 47 6.42 10.16 -12.32
CA SER A 47 5.80 9.23 -13.27
C SER A 47 5.80 7.78 -12.76
N ASP A 48 6.73 7.45 -11.87
CA ASP A 48 7.01 6.08 -11.44
C ASP A 48 6.17 5.72 -10.20
N ILE A 49 4.85 5.63 -10.37
CA ILE A 49 3.93 5.30 -9.27
C ILE A 49 4.22 3.89 -8.76
N GLY A 50 4.44 3.79 -7.44
CA GLY A 50 4.77 2.53 -6.75
C GLY A 50 6.26 2.31 -6.51
N LYS A 51 7.12 3.14 -7.08
CA LYS A 51 8.55 3.11 -6.79
C LYS A 51 8.85 3.70 -5.41
N ILE A 52 9.71 3.03 -4.67
CA ILE A 52 10.21 3.55 -3.39
C ILE A 52 11.24 4.64 -3.67
N ASP A 53 11.03 5.85 -3.12
CA ASP A 53 12.02 6.92 -3.10
C ASP A 53 13.03 6.65 -1.98
N ASP A 54 14.27 6.36 -2.36
CA ASP A 54 15.34 6.00 -1.44
C ASP A 54 15.68 7.12 -0.46
N ASP A 55 15.69 8.37 -0.91
CA ASP A 55 16.02 9.51 -0.07
C ASP A 55 14.92 9.77 0.96
N ALA A 56 13.65 9.68 0.55
CA ALA A 56 12.51 9.78 1.45
C ALA A 56 12.48 8.64 2.48
N MET A 57 12.76 7.41 2.04
CA MET A 57 12.79 6.24 2.92
C MET A 57 13.95 6.33 3.91
N GLN A 58 15.15 6.78 3.48
CA GLN A 58 16.29 6.99 4.37
C GLN A 58 15.99 8.06 5.41
N GLN A 59 15.40 9.19 5.00
CA GLN A 59 14.98 10.24 5.92
C GLN A 59 13.98 9.73 6.95
N THR A 60 13.01 8.92 6.53
CA THR A 60 12.02 8.30 7.42
C THR A 60 12.71 7.38 8.43
N LEU A 61 13.64 6.53 7.99
CA LEU A 61 14.42 5.65 8.86
C LEU A 61 15.24 6.44 9.89
N ASP A 62 15.88 7.51 9.46
CA ASP A 62 16.71 8.37 10.34
C ASP A 62 15.85 9.08 11.40
N ILE A 63 14.68 9.58 11.01
CA ILE A 63 13.69 10.14 11.93
C ILE A 63 13.20 9.09 12.91
N ALA A 64 12.84 7.90 12.43
CA ALA A 64 12.41 6.81 13.29
C ALA A 64 13.49 6.42 14.30
N LYS A 65 14.73 6.22 13.87
CA LYS A 65 15.86 5.91 14.77
C LYS A 65 16.11 6.99 15.84
N LYS A 66 15.82 8.24 15.50
CA LYS A 66 16.04 9.38 16.43
C LYS A 66 14.95 9.50 17.49
N TYR A 67 13.71 9.19 17.14
CA TYR A 67 12.56 9.50 17.99
C TYR A 67 11.79 8.29 18.52
N VAL A 68 11.93 7.12 17.91
CA VAL A 68 11.29 5.89 18.39
C VAL A 68 12.17 5.23 19.44
N THR A 69 11.57 4.92 20.58
CA THR A 69 12.21 4.15 21.66
C THR A 69 11.39 2.89 21.89
N LEU A 70 12.07 1.75 21.88
CA LEU A 70 11.48 0.44 22.17
C LEU A 70 11.78 0.05 23.63
N ASP A 71 10.80 -0.54 24.30
CA ASP A 71 10.93 -0.95 25.70
C ASP A 71 11.95 -2.10 25.87
N ASP A 72 12.05 -2.99 24.88
CA ASP A 72 13.03 -4.08 24.87
C ASP A 72 14.39 -3.59 24.33
N SER A 73 15.42 -3.70 25.17
CA SER A 73 16.77 -3.23 24.81
C SER A 73 17.39 -4.00 23.64
N SER A 74 17.11 -5.29 23.50
CA SER A 74 17.62 -6.10 22.38
C SER A 74 16.92 -5.71 21.06
N ALA A 75 15.63 -5.41 21.12
CA ALA A 75 14.88 -4.87 19.98
C ALA A 75 15.40 -3.47 19.61
N GLN A 76 15.66 -2.61 20.59
CA GLN A 76 16.24 -1.28 20.37
C GLN A 76 17.61 -1.34 19.70
N ASP A 77 18.47 -2.26 20.13
CA ASP A 77 19.81 -2.46 19.54
C ASP A 77 19.74 -2.95 18.08
N LYS A 78 18.76 -3.80 17.77
CA LYS A 78 18.50 -4.25 16.38
C LYS A 78 17.97 -3.09 15.53
N PHE A 79 16.97 -2.37 16.05
CA PHE A 79 16.36 -1.24 15.38
C PHE A 79 17.37 -0.15 15.03
N ALA A 80 18.28 0.18 15.94
CA ALA A 80 19.33 1.17 15.69
C ALA A 80 20.29 0.80 14.55
N LYS A 81 20.41 -0.49 14.22
CA LYS A 81 21.30 -1.02 13.18
C LYS A 81 20.63 -1.22 11.83
N LEU A 82 19.30 -1.08 11.73
CA LEU A 82 18.58 -1.27 10.46
C LEU A 82 19.14 -0.36 9.38
N THR A 83 19.23 -0.90 8.19
CA THR A 83 19.58 -0.19 6.94
C THR A 83 18.36 -0.16 6.01
N LEU A 84 18.44 0.54 4.89
CA LEU A 84 17.38 0.49 3.88
C LEU A 84 17.15 -0.93 3.37
N ASP A 85 18.22 -1.68 3.15
CA ASP A 85 18.14 -3.04 2.62
C ASP A 85 17.45 -4.02 3.58
N ASP A 86 17.38 -3.69 4.88
CA ASP A 86 16.66 -4.49 5.88
C ASP A 86 15.15 -4.23 5.91
N ILE A 87 14.68 -3.10 5.35
CA ILE A 87 13.29 -2.63 5.47
C ILE A 87 12.56 -2.45 4.14
N ARG A 88 13.24 -2.65 3.02
CA ARG A 88 12.66 -2.56 1.67
C ARG A 88 13.15 -3.67 0.77
N ASP A 89 12.31 -4.00 -0.20
CA ASP A 89 12.68 -4.86 -1.32
C ASP A 89 12.14 -4.24 -2.61
N THR A 90 13.04 -3.76 -3.47
CA THR A 90 12.70 -3.15 -4.77
C THR A 90 12.60 -4.16 -5.90
N SER A 91 13.00 -5.41 -5.67
CA SER A 91 13.08 -6.44 -6.72
C SER A 91 11.73 -6.75 -7.36
N TYR A 92 10.64 -6.65 -6.59
CA TYR A 92 9.29 -6.87 -7.10
C TYR A 92 8.84 -5.75 -8.04
N TYR A 93 9.15 -4.49 -7.72
CA TYR A 93 8.88 -3.36 -8.60
C TYR A 93 9.68 -3.48 -9.90
N GLU A 94 10.98 -3.74 -9.80
CA GLU A 94 11.87 -3.92 -10.96
C GLU A 94 11.43 -5.08 -11.85
N ALA A 95 10.98 -6.19 -11.24
CA ALA A 95 10.44 -7.32 -11.97
C ALA A 95 9.12 -6.98 -12.69
N ALA A 96 8.25 -6.20 -12.07
CA ALA A 96 7.00 -5.74 -12.68
C ALA A 96 7.25 -4.80 -13.86
N GLU A 97 8.17 -3.83 -13.72
CA GLU A 97 8.57 -2.90 -14.78
C GLU A 97 9.19 -3.61 -15.99
N SER A 98 10.00 -4.63 -15.74
CA SER A 98 10.67 -5.41 -16.81
C SER A 98 9.80 -6.52 -17.42
N SER A 99 8.61 -6.73 -16.87
CA SER A 99 7.69 -7.81 -17.27
C SER A 99 7.08 -7.54 -18.65
N ASP A 100 6.84 -8.61 -19.41
CA ASP A 100 6.03 -8.56 -20.63
C ASP A 100 4.51 -8.65 -20.34
N GLY A 101 4.12 -8.50 -19.09
CA GLY A 101 2.74 -8.59 -18.62
C GLY A 101 2.20 -10.01 -18.48
N LYS A 102 3.05 -11.03 -18.69
CA LYS A 102 2.66 -12.42 -18.50
C LYS A 102 3.16 -12.91 -17.16
N PHE A 103 2.23 -13.13 -16.26
CA PHE A 103 2.50 -13.64 -14.92
C PHE A 103 2.01 -15.08 -14.80
N SER A 104 2.70 -15.87 -14.01
CA SER A 104 2.26 -17.20 -13.60
C SER A 104 2.41 -17.27 -12.07
N PRO A 105 1.37 -16.86 -11.34
CA PRO A 105 1.45 -16.79 -9.88
C PRO A 105 1.60 -18.18 -9.29
N GLU A 106 2.46 -18.32 -8.27
CA GLU A 106 2.62 -19.57 -7.51
C GLU A 106 1.34 -19.93 -6.74
N LYS A 107 0.56 -18.91 -6.36
CA LYS A 107 -0.70 -19.03 -5.65
C LYS A 107 -1.73 -18.16 -6.36
N SER A 108 -2.80 -18.78 -6.84
CA SER A 108 -3.83 -18.09 -7.62
C SER A 108 -4.86 -17.34 -6.77
N GLU A 109 -4.94 -17.61 -5.46
CA GLU A 109 -5.81 -16.90 -4.52
C GLU A 109 -4.98 -16.39 -3.35
N VAL A 110 -5.01 -15.08 -3.12
CA VAL A 110 -4.28 -14.41 -2.05
C VAL A 110 -5.19 -13.49 -1.27
N SER A 111 -4.81 -13.19 -0.04
CA SER A 111 -5.52 -12.27 0.85
C SER A 111 -4.63 -11.13 1.29
N ILE A 112 -5.19 -9.92 1.34
CA ILE A 112 -4.51 -8.72 1.81
C ILE A 112 -5.32 -8.02 2.89
N GLN A 113 -4.73 -7.84 4.08
CA GLN A 113 -5.32 -7.06 5.17
C GLN A 113 -4.94 -5.60 5.01
N LEU A 114 -5.93 -4.74 4.79
CA LEU A 114 -5.71 -3.30 4.80
C LEU A 114 -5.60 -2.78 6.23
N LYS A 115 -4.91 -1.65 6.41
CA LYS A 115 -4.76 -0.99 7.71
C LYS A 115 -6.06 -0.42 8.24
N TRP A 116 -6.95 0.04 7.35
CA TRP A 116 -8.16 0.75 7.74
C TRP A 116 -9.38 0.35 6.90
N LEU A 117 -10.50 1.00 7.17
CA LEU A 117 -11.74 0.88 6.42
C LEU A 117 -11.56 1.33 4.97
N PRO A 118 -12.50 0.99 4.04
CA PRO A 118 -12.44 1.44 2.66
C PRO A 118 -12.36 2.97 2.55
N GLN A 119 -11.20 3.45 2.14
CA GLN A 119 -10.86 4.87 1.99
C GLN A 119 -9.90 5.05 0.80
N PRO A 120 -9.77 6.28 0.24
CA PRO A 120 -9.02 6.54 -0.98
C PRO A 120 -7.52 6.20 -0.95
N GLN A 121 -6.87 6.18 0.22
CA GLN A 121 -5.48 5.70 0.30
C GLN A 121 -5.32 4.24 -0.13
N PHE A 122 -6.42 3.47 -0.15
CA PHE A 122 -6.46 2.08 -0.61
C PHE A 122 -7.12 1.92 -1.99
N MET A 123 -7.45 3.03 -2.67
CA MET A 123 -8.20 2.97 -3.93
C MET A 123 -7.53 2.10 -5.00
N GLY A 124 -6.20 2.00 -5.00
CA GLY A 124 -5.46 1.15 -5.94
C GLY A 124 -5.87 -0.31 -5.87
N TYR A 125 -6.08 -0.86 -4.67
CA TYR A 125 -6.50 -2.25 -4.46
C TYR A 125 -7.93 -2.49 -4.93
N TYR A 126 -8.87 -1.63 -4.54
CA TYR A 126 -10.27 -1.73 -4.93
C TYR A 126 -10.49 -1.53 -6.42
N VAL A 127 -9.76 -0.59 -7.04
CA VAL A 127 -9.82 -0.36 -8.49
C VAL A 127 -9.25 -1.56 -9.25
N ALA A 128 -8.14 -2.15 -8.78
CA ALA A 128 -7.56 -3.32 -9.40
C ALA A 128 -8.53 -4.51 -9.40
N ASP A 129 -9.27 -4.70 -8.32
CA ASP A 129 -10.32 -5.73 -8.22
C ASP A 129 -11.50 -5.40 -9.15
N ALA A 130 -12.08 -4.23 -9.02
CA ALA A 130 -13.27 -3.81 -9.78
C ALA A 130 -13.04 -3.74 -11.30
N LYS A 131 -11.79 -3.47 -11.74
CA LYS A 131 -11.40 -3.44 -13.16
C LYS A 131 -10.91 -4.78 -13.70
N GLY A 132 -10.78 -5.79 -12.86
CA GLY A 132 -10.31 -7.12 -13.25
C GLY A 132 -8.79 -7.22 -13.47
N TYR A 133 -8.00 -6.24 -13.01
CA TYR A 133 -6.54 -6.26 -13.20
C TYR A 133 -5.88 -7.44 -12.48
N TYR A 134 -6.44 -7.90 -11.36
CA TYR A 134 -5.97 -9.11 -10.71
C TYR A 134 -6.26 -10.36 -11.54
N ASP A 135 -7.43 -10.44 -12.16
CA ASP A 135 -7.82 -11.56 -13.04
C ASP A 135 -6.92 -11.64 -14.27
N GLU A 136 -6.52 -10.48 -14.84
CA GLU A 136 -5.62 -10.40 -15.99
C GLU A 136 -4.26 -11.07 -15.72
N VAL A 137 -3.81 -11.07 -14.48
CA VAL A 137 -2.56 -11.73 -14.05
C VAL A 137 -2.79 -13.08 -13.36
N GLY A 138 -4.00 -13.60 -13.43
CA GLY A 138 -4.36 -14.92 -12.88
C GLY A 138 -4.47 -14.96 -11.35
N LEU A 139 -4.70 -13.82 -10.70
CA LEU A 139 -4.88 -13.70 -9.26
C LEU A 139 -6.33 -13.43 -8.91
N LYS A 140 -6.81 -14.09 -7.85
CA LYS A 140 -7.99 -13.70 -7.09
C LYS A 140 -7.54 -13.12 -5.77
N VAL A 141 -7.83 -11.84 -5.54
CA VAL A 141 -7.39 -11.13 -4.34
C VAL A 141 -8.57 -10.92 -3.39
N ASN A 142 -8.46 -11.43 -2.18
CA ASN A 142 -9.43 -11.17 -1.11
C ASN A 142 -8.96 -9.96 -0.30
N ILE A 143 -9.61 -8.81 -0.51
CA ILE A 143 -9.32 -7.56 0.19
C ILE A 143 -10.07 -7.55 1.52
N VAL A 144 -9.32 -7.62 2.63
CA VAL A 144 -9.86 -7.61 3.99
C VAL A 144 -9.69 -6.21 4.57
N SER A 145 -10.81 -5.58 4.92
CA SER A 145 -10.79 -4.25 5.55
C SER A 145 -10.17 -4.30 6.93
N GLY A 146 -9.41 -3.25 7.26
CA GLY A 146 -8.85 -3.04 8.58
C GLY A 146 -9.79 -2.29 9.53
N GLY A 147 -9.22 -1.77 10.60
CA GLY A 147 -9.89 -0.98 11.63
C GLY A 147 -9.04 -0.87 12.89
N GLY A 148 -9.50 -0.10 13.86
CA GLY A 148 -8.71 0.23 15.05
C GLY A 148 -8.27 -0.97 15.91
N ASP A 149 -9.04 -2.06 15.89
CA ASP A 149 -8.77 -3.25 16.71
C ASP A 149 -8.10 -4.38 15.93
N ILE A 150 -7.77 -4.17 14.65
CA ILE A 150 -7.16 -5.17 13.78
C ILE A 150 -5.67 -4.87 13.63
N SER A 151 -4.84 -5.86 13.96
CA SER A 151 -3.39 -5.82 13.72
C SER A 151 -3.07 -6.60 12.44
N GLU A 152 -2.80 -5.89 11.37
CA GLU A 152 -2.41 -6.45 10.08
C GLU A 152 -1.07 -7.22 10.16
N THR A 153 -0.14 -6.73 10.97
CA THR A 153 1.14 -7.40 11.21
C THR A 153 0.95 -8.72 11.94
N THR A 154 0.02 -8.79 12.90
CA THR A 154 -0.35 -10.03 13.57
C THR A 154 -1.05 -10.99 12.61
N ALA A 155 -1.94 -10.49 11.76
CA ALA A 155 -2.66 -11.31 10.78
C ALA A 155 -1.71 -11.98 9.77
N VAL A 156 -0.71 -11.26 9.29
CA VAL A 156 0.34 -11.81 8.42
C VAL A 156 1.21 -12.82 9.17
N ASN A 157 1.66 -12.46 10.38
CA ASN A 157 2.55 -13.32 11.16
C ASN A 157 1.92 -14.66 11.56
N ASN A 158 0.61 -14.68 11.77
CA ASN A 158 -0.17 -15.88 12.08
C ASN A 158 -0.63 -16.66 10.85
N GLY A 159 -0.34 -16.17 9.64
CA GLY A 159 -0.78 -16.78 8.38
C GLY A 159 -2.28 -16.67 8.12
N THR A 160 -2.99 -15.73 8.77
CA THR A 160 -4.42 -15.48 8.55
C THR A 160 -4.64 -14.81 7.19
N VAL A 161 -3.71 -13.99 6.77
CA VAL A 161 -3.65 -13.34 5.45
C VAL A 161 -2.24 -13.45 4.88
N ASP A 162 -2.12 -13.31 3.56
CA ASP A 162 -0.83 -13.41 2.86
C ASP A 162 -0.04 -12.10 2.92
N PHE A 163 -0.73 -10.95 2.89
CA PHE A 163 -0.14 -9.62 2.88
C PHE A 163 -0.84 -8.70 3.89
N GLY A 164 -0.13 -7.67 4.31
CA GLY A 164 -0.67 -6.62 5.17
C GLY A 164 -0.17 -5.24 4.76
N VAL A 165 -1.07 -4.26 4.78
CA VAL A 165 -0.75 -2.85 4.57
C VAL A 165 -0.77 -2.16 5.92
N THR A 166 0.35 -1.55 6.30
CA THR A 166 0.52 -0.82 7.55
C THR A 166 1.09 0.58 7.30
N TRP A 167 1.10 1.45 8.30
CA TRP A 167 1.79 2.73 8.32
C TRP A 167 2.66 2.89 9.54
#